data_fd1dcd658d78339ab78a1dd7c3bac4cc
#
_entry.id   fd1dcd658d78339ab78a1dd7c3bac4cc
#
_cell.length_a   1.000
_cell.length_b   1.000
_cell.length_c   1.000
_cell.angle_alpha   90.00
_cell.angle_beta   90.00
_cell.angle_gamma   90.00
#
_symmetry.space_group_name_H-M   'P 1'
#
loop_
_entity.id
_entity.type
_entity.pdbx_description
1 polymer ?
#
loop_
_entity_poly.entity_id
_entity_poly.type
_entity_poly.pdbx_seq_one_letter_code
_entity_poly.pdbx_strand_id
1 'polypeptide(L)'
;MLRFLTAGESHGPSLTAILDGMPAGLPLSASIIDLELARRQKGYGSGGRMKIESDKVKILGGVMAGETTGAPIAMLVVNADHVKWKGNAIDPMTAPRPGHADLTGAVKFGYRDLRPALERASARETTMRVAVGAVCKHFLSQFGMIVGGYVASIGEVSADLADMPYVERFQRGEESEVRCPDPRSAQKMREEIEKTIHGKNTLGGVLEIVVLNIPVGLGSFTQWDKRLEARLAMAVMSVQAIKGVEVGDAFENAKRLGTQAHDPINLQPSTLDLQRSTNRAGGTEGGISNGQPIVIRAAMKPIATTLTPQQTVDLAKGEDSPTRYERSDFCPVPRAVPILEAMVAFVLADALIEKLGGDSINEMKPRFETLRKATLDDLRMDDTPHVYWE
;
A
#
# COMPACT_ATOMS: atom_id res chain seq x y z
N MET A 1 -13.30 -5.30 13.71
CA MET A 1 -11.93 -4.78 13.53
C MET A 1 -11.11 -5.83 12.80
N LEU A 2 -10.60 -5.51 11.62
CA LEU A 2 -9.63 -6.32 10.91
C LEU A 2 -8.24 -6.18 11.53
N ARG A 3 -7.51 -7.26 11.61
CA ARG A 3 -6.08 -7.26 11.94
C ARG A 3 -5.35 -8.37 11.19
N PHE A 4 -4.07 -8.21 10.97
CA PHE A 4 -3.25 -9.26 10.41
C PHE A 4 -1.88 -9.32 11.08
N LEU A 5 -1.29 -10.50 11.03
CA LEU A 5 0.10 -10.74 11.40
C LEU A 5 0.81 -11.39 10.23
N THR A 6 2.08 -11.01 10.02
CA THR A 6 2.97 -11.66 9.07
C THR A 6 4.14 -12.28 9.79
N ALA A 7 4.60 -13.42 9.32
CA ALA A 7 5.77 -14.12 9.85
C ALA A 7 6.61 -14.71 8.70
N GLY A 8 7.85 -15.07 9.04
CA GLY A 8 8.81 -15.65 8.11
C GLY A 8 9.93 -14.71 7.70
N GLU A 9 11.04 -15.30 7.35
CA GLU A 9 12.29 -14.66 6.93
C GLU A 9 12.43 -14.67 5.40
N SER A 10 13.21 -13.75 4.88
CA SER A 10 13.40 -13.59 3.42
C SER A 10 13.91 -14.86 2.73
N HIS A 11 14.80 -15.60 3.39
CA HIS A 11 15.37 -16.86 2.91
C HIS A 11 14.95 -18.08 3.76
N GLY A 12 14.01 -17.88 4.69
CA GLY A 12 13.37 -18.96 5.45
C GLY A 12 12.49 -19.84 4.53
N PRO A 13 11.91 -20.94 5.05
CA PRO A 13 11.18 -21.93 4.26
C PRO A 13 9.91 -21.38 3.61
N SER A 14 9.25 -20.44 4.28
CA SER A 14 7.99 -19.84 3.82
C SER A 14 7.72 -18.49 4.50
N LEU A 15 6.80 -17.75 3.92
CA LEU A 15 6.15 -16.60 4.54
C LEU A 15 4.72 -16.97 4.87
N THR A 16 4.22 -16.47 6.01
CA THR A 16 2.84 -16.73 6.46
C THR A 16 2.15 -15.43 6.83
N ALA A 17 0.83 -15.41 6.70
CA ALA A 17 -0.02 -14.39 7.28
C ALA A 17 -1.28 -15.02 7.88
N ILE A 18 -1.79 -14.37 8.93
CA ILE A 18 -3.12 -14.61 9.47
C ILE A 18 -3.89 -13.31 9.37
N LEU A 19 -5.02 -13.34 8.67
CA LEU A 19 -5.98 -12.23 8.59
C LEU A 19 -7.21 -12.61 9.43
N ASP A 20 -7.50 -11.81 10.45
CA ASP A 20 -8.60 -12.01 11.38
C ASP A 20 -9.64 -10.88 11.24
N GLY A 21 -10.93 -11.24 11.38
CA GLY A 21 -12.06 -10.31 11.33
C GLY A 21 -12.70 -10.11 9.96
N MET A 22 -12.35 -10.94 8.96
CA MET A 22 -13.04 -10.92 7.65
C MET A 22 -14.43 -11.57 7.78
N PRO A 23 -15.52 -10.88 7.33
CA PRO A 23 -16.87 -11.43 7.39
C PRO A 23 -17.03 -12.75 6.63
N ALA A 24 -17.97 -13.58 7.07
CA ALA A 24 -18.33 -14.82 6.39
C ALA A 24 -19.03 -14.57 5.04
N GLY A 25 -18.93 -15.54 4.12
CA GLY A 25 -19.66 -15.51 2.83
C GLY A 25 -18.97 -14.66 1.76
N LEU A 26 -17.70 -14.26 1.93
CA LEU A 26 -16.92 -13.69 0.84
C LEU A 26 -16.41 -14.83 -0.06
N PRO A 27 -16.81 -14.90 -1.35
CA PRO A 27 -16.23 -15.86 -2.29
C PRO A 27 -14.71 -15.65 -2.38
N LEU A 28 -13.90 -16.64 -2.04
CA LEU A 28 -12.45 -16.51 -2.01
C LEU A 28 -11.75 -17.78 -2.48
N SER A 29 -10.82 -17.61 -3.42
CA SER A 29 -9.95 -18.67 -3.91
C SER A 29 -8.48 -18.20 -3.95
N ALA A 30 -7.56 -19.15 -3.95
CA ALA A 30 -6.13 -18.83 -4.08
C ALA A 30 -5.82 -18.06 -5.38
N SER A 31 -6.55 -18.29 -6.46
CA SER A 31 -6.34 -17.61 -7.74
C SER A 31 -6.57 -16.09 -7.66
N ILE A 32 -7.51 -15.62 -6.85
CA ILE A 32 -7.75 -14.18 -6.62
C ILE A 32 -6.52 -13.54 -5.98
N ILE A 33 -5.93 -14.19 -5.00
CA ILE A 33 -4.73 -13.72 -4.30
C ILE A 33 -3.51 -13.82 -5.21
N ASP A 34 -3.37 -14.89 -5.97
CA ASP A 34 -2.26 -15.13 -6.88
C ASP A 34 -2.15 -14.08 -7.99
N LEU A 35 -3.28 -13.51 -8.45
CA LEU A 35 -3.28 -12.40 -9.40
C LEU A 35 -2.54 -11.18 -8.83
N GLU A 36 -2.83 -10.78 -7.61
CA GLU A 36 -2.17 -9.65 -6.95
C GLU A 36 -0.68 -9.96 -6.63
N LEU A 37 -0.37 -11.20 -6.24
CA LEU A 37 1.02 -11.64 -6.04
C LEU A 37 1.80 -11.57 -7.36
N ALA A 38 1.21 -11.98 -8.48
CA ALA A 38 1.82 -11.86 -9.81
C ALA A 38 2.02 -10.40 -10.22
N ARG A 39 1.07 -9.50 -9.91
CA ARG A 39 1.22 -8.05 -10.13
C ARG A 39 2.42 -7.51 -9.36
N ARG A 40 2.59 -7.91 -8.09
CA ARG A 40 3.73 -7.50 -7.25
C ARG A 40 5.07 -7.94 -7.84
N GLN A 41 5.13 -9.04 -8.55
CA GLN A 41 6.37 -9.57 -9.15
C GLN A 41 6.78 -8.88 -10.44
N LYS A 42 5.89 -8.14 -11.10
CA LYS A 42 6.17 -7.39 -12.34
C LYS A 42 6.75 -6.01 -12.04
N GLY A 43 7.66 -5.55 -12.88
CA GLY A 43 8.21 -4.19 -12.87
C GLY A 43 9.63 -4.13 -13.39
N TYR A 44 9.93 -3.11 -14.22
CA TYR A 44 11.25 -2.84 -14.75
C TYR A 44 12.18 -2.36 -13.62
N GLY A 45 13.45 -2.69 -13.69
CA GLY A 45 14.43 -2.38 -12.63
C GLY A 45 14.47 -3.41 -11.50
N SER A 46 13.74 -4.52 -11.62
CA SER A 46 13.76 -5.63 -10.67
C SER A 46 15.06 -6.44 -10.76
N GLY A 47 15.56 -6.92 -9.60
CA GLY A 47 16.76 -7.75 -9.52
C GLY A 47 16.53 -9.20 -9.95
N GLY A 48 17.63 -9.94 -10.15
CA GLY A 48 17.61 -11.32 -10.67
C GLY A 48 16.83 -12.35 -9.83
N ARG A 49 16.51 -12.08 -8.56
CA ARG A 49 15.72 -12.95 -7.69
C ARG A 49 14.31 -13.17 -8.24
N MET A 50 13.73 -12.19 -8.91
CA MET A 50 12.36 -12.26 -9.43
C MET A 50 12.17 -13.26 -10.59
N LYS A 51 13.26 -13.70 -11.21
CA LYS A 51 13.23 -14.76 -12.23
C LYS A 51 13.06 -16.16 -11.64
N ILE A 52 13.27 -16.30 -10.32
CA ILE A 52 13.28 -17.60 -9.60
C ILE A 52 11.96 -17.80 -8.85
N GLU A 53 11.40 -16.72 -8.29
CA GLU A 53 10.20 -16.77 -7.44
C GLU A 53 8.93 -16.67 -8.30
N SER A 54 8.03 -17.63 -8.13
CA SER A 54 6.64 -17.56 -8.62
C SER A 54 5.74 -17.71 -7.41
N ASP A 55 5.38 -16.58 -6.80
CA ASP A 55 4.60 -16.57 -5.56
C ASP A 55 3.20 -17.14 -5.81
N LYS A 56 2.89 -18.22 -5.09
CA LYS A 56 1.59 -18.87 -5.06
C LYS A 56 1.15 -19.05 -3.62
N VAL A 57 -0.05 -18.60 -3.31
CA VAL A 57 -0.60 -18.73 -1.96
C VAL A 57 -1.21 -20.11 -1.74
N LYS A 58 -1.01 -20.63 -0.54
CA LYS A 58 -1.81 -21.75 0.00
C LYS A 58 -2.70 -21.18 1.11
N ILE A 59 -4.01 -21.32 0.97
CA ILE A 59 -4.97 -21.02 2.03
C ILE A 59 -5.04 -22.25 2.92
N LEU A 60 -4.70 -22.10 4.20
CA LEU A 60 -4.61 -23.21 5.17
C LEU A 60 -5.83 -23.30 6.08
N GLY A 61 -6.64 -22.23 6.16
CA GLY A 61 -7.86 -22.17 6.98
C GLY A 61 -8.62 -20.88 6.76
N GLY A 62 -9.84 -20.80 7.30
CA GLY A 62 -10.71 -19.63 7.19
C GLY A 62 -11.57 -19.58 5.92
N VAL A 63 -11.40 -20.53 5.00
CA VAL A 63 -12.18 -20.66 3.76
C VAL A 63 -12.68 -22.12 3.63
N MET A 64 -13.97 -22.30 3.42
CA MET A 64 -14.62 -23.58 3.17
C MET A 64 -15.63 -23.44 2.04
N ALA A 65 -15.74 -24.46 1.18
CA ALA A 65 -16.64 -24.45 0.01
C ALA A 65 -16.49 -23.21 -0.88
N GLY A 66 -15.29 -22.59 -0.92
CA GLY A 66 -15.02 -21.41 -1.74
C GLY A 66 -15.41 -20.06 -1.11
N GLU A 67 -15.83 -20.03 0.15
CA GLU A 67 -16.23 -18.80 0.85
C GLU A 67 -15.54 -18.69 2.21
N THR A 68 -15.35 -17.43 2.68
CA THR A 68 -14.85 -17.17 4.04
C THR A 68 -15.86 -17.61 5.07
N THR A 69 -15.35 -18.13 6.21
CA THR A 69 -16.19 -18.68 7.29
C THR A 69 -16.40 -17.72 8.46
N GLY A 70 -15.81 -16.52 8.44
CA GLY A 70 -15.73 -15.63 9.60
C GLY A 70 -14.58 -15.95 10.56
N ALA A 71 -13.95 -17.12 10.43
CA ALA A 71 -12.76 -17.49 11.19
C ALA A 71 -11.48 -16.85 10.58
N PRO A 72 -10.36 -16.79 11.33
CA PRO A 72 -9.09 -16.27 10.81
C PRO A 72 -8.64 -17.01 9.53
N ILE A 73 -8.25 -16.25 8.52
CA ILE A 73 -7.73 -16.79 7.25
C ILE A 73 -6.21 -16.96 7.40
N ALA A 74 -5.75 -18.19 7.35
CA ALA A 74 -4.33 -18.53 7.40
C ALA A 74 -3.80 -18.78 5.98
N MET A 75 -2.72 -18.05 5.62
CA MET A 75 -2.11 -18.08 4.29
C MET A 75 -0.61 -18.35 4.37
N LEU A 76 -0.08 -19.07 3.39
CA LEU A 76 1.33 -19.42 3.29
C LEU A 76 1.81 -19.30 1.85
N VAL A 77 3.02 -18.72 1.68
CA VAL A 77 3.76 -18.70 0.41
C VAL A 77 5.13 -19.34 0.64
N VAL A 78 5.47 -20.37 -0.13
CA VAL A 78 6.76 -21.05 -0.05
C VAL A 78 7.86 -20.20 -0.66
N ASN A 79 9.03 -20.13 -0.04
CA ASN A 79 10.21 -19.50 -0.60
C ASN A 79 11.01 -20.51 -1.44
N ALA A 80 10.98 -20.37 -2.75
CA ALA A 80 11.73 -21.27 -3.65
C ALA A 80 13.26 -21.19 -3.45
N ASP A 81 13.76 -20.01 -3.10
CA ASP A 81 15.20 -19.79 -2.89
C ASP A 81 15.73 -20.46 -1.60
N HIS A 82 14.84 -20.85 -0.65
CA HIS A 82 15.21 -21.52 0.61
C HIS A 82 16.05 -22.78 0.42
N VAL A 83 15.82 -23.53 -0.66
CA VAL A 83 16.55 -24.78 -0.94
C VAL A 83 18.07 -24.55 -0.99
N LYS A 84 18.53 -23.38 -1.43
CA LYS A 84 19.97 -23.00 -1.49
C LYS A 84 20.55 -22.66 -0.13
N TRP A 85 19.72 -22.38 0.87
CA TRP A 85 20.12 -21.95 2.21
C TRP A 85 20.08 -23.10 3.22
N LYS A 86 19.19 -24.06 2.97
CA LYS A 86 18.95 -25.19 3.89
C LYS A 86 20.20 -26.03 4.10
N GLY A 87 20.63 -26.14 5.36
CA GLY A 87 21.76 -26.99 5.75
C GLY A 87 23.14 -26.45 5.43
N ASN A 88 23.26 -25.27 4.82
CA ASN A 88 24.53 -24.65 4.50
C ASN A 88 24.98 -23.72 5.63
N ALA A 89 26.28 -23.74 5.94
CA ALA A 89 26.89 -22.70 6.76
C ALA A 89 26.91 -21.39 5.98
N ILE A 90 26.52 -20.30 6.62
CA ILE A 90 26.44 -18.98 6.02
C ILE A 90 27.34 -18.05 6.81
N ASP A 91 28.20 -17.31 6.12
CA ASP A 91 29.06 -16.33 6.75
C ASP A 91 28.26 -15.27 7.50
N PRO A 92 28.68 -14.84 8.70
CA PRO A 92 28.01 -13.80 9.45
C PRO A 92 28.05 -12.47 8.71
N MET A 93 26.97 -11.71 8.85
CA MET A 93 26.88 -10.35 8.31
C MET A 93 27.30 -9.36 9.41
N THR A 94 28.45 -8.72 9.25
CA THR A 94 29.06 -7.86 10.28
C THR A 94 29.16 -6.38 9.87
N ALA A 95 28.97 -6.09 8.57
CA ALA A 95 29.03 -4.73 8.03
C ALA A 95 27.62 -4.22 7.70
N PRO A 96 27.03 -3.30 8.52
CA PRO A 96 25.68 -2.81 8.30
C PRO A 96 25.57 -1.91 7.07
N ARG A 97 24.49 -2.02 6.33
CA ARG A 97 24.20 -1.15 5.19
C ARG A 97 23.65 0.20 5.65
N PRO A 98 24.20 1.33 5.20
CA PRO A 98 23.63 2.65 5.45
C PRO A 98 22.17 2.72 4.96
N GLY A 99 21.27 3.27 5.79
CA GLY A 99 19.84 3.42 5.43
C GLY A 99 19.00 2.14 5.49
N HIS A 100 19.54 1.02 5.96
CA HIS A 100 18.83 -0.22 6.25
C HIS A 100 18.61 -0.45 7.75
N ALA A 101 17.83 -1.45 8.13
CA ALA A 101 17.56 -1.80 9.53
C ALA A 101 18.71 -2.57 10.23
N ASP A 102 19.81 -2.85 9.54
CA ASP A 102 20.85 -3.74 10.03
C ASP A 102 21.44 -3.29 11.37
N LEU A 103 22.00 -2.08 11.44
CA LEU A 103 22.60 -1.55 12.65
C LEU A 103 21.57 -1.30 13.76
N THR A 104 20.48 -0.63 13.42
CA THR A 104 19.43 -0.29 14.40
C THR A 104 18.73 -1.53 14.93
N GLY A 105 18.56 -2.57 14.11
CA GLY A 105 18.03 -3.87 14.52
C GLY A 105 18.97 -4.59 15.47
N ALA A 106 20.28 -4.61 15.16
CA ALA A 106 21.28 -5.22 16.03
C ALA A 106 21.32 -4.55 17.41
N VAL A 107 21.31 -3.22 17.45
CA VAL A 107 21.27 -2.46 18.72
C VAL A 107 19.99 -2.76 19.50
N LYS A 108 18.85 -2.75 18.83
CA LYS A 108 17.54 -2.95 19.48
C LYS A 108 17.39 -4.34 20.11
N PHE A 109 17.81 -5.38 19.39
CA PHE A 109 17.60 -6.78 19.77
C PHE A 109 18.84 -7.49 20.34
N GLY A 110 20.00 -6.80 20.39
CA GLY A 110 21.24 -7.36 20.89
C GLY A 110 21.84 -8.44 19.97
N TYR A 111 21.63 -8.33 18.66
CA TYR A 111 22.16 -9.32 17.71
C TYR A 111 23.69 -9.28 17.60
N ARG A 112 24.31 -10.44 17.49
CA ARG A 112 25.73 -10.62 17.21
C ARG A 112 26.04 -10.89 15.72
N ASP A 113 24.99 -10.99 14.91
CA ASP A 113 24.96 -11.10 13.46
C ASP A 113 23.84 -10.20 12.94
N LEU A 114 24.05 -9.42 11.89
CA LEU A 114 23.05 -8.52 11.32
C LEU A 114 21.99 -9.25 10.50
N ARG A 115 22.20 -10.54 10.21
CA ARG A 115 21.33 -11.35 9.36
C ARG A 115 19.88 -11.43 9.84
N PRO A 116 19.54 -11.62 11.12
CA PRO A 116 18.16 -11.61 11.58
C PRO A 116 17.43 -10.30 11.26
N ALA A 117 18.10 -9.15 11.37
CA ALA A 117 17.53 -7.86 10.99
C ALA A 117 17.31 -7.77 9.48
N LEU A 118 18.30 -8.20 8.66
CA LEU A 118 18.19 -8.24 7.20
C LEU A 118 17.02 -9.11 6.76
N GLU A 119 16.90 -10.31 7.30
CA GLU A 119 15.89 -11.29 6.92
C GLU A 119 14.46 -10.77 7.17
N ARG A 120 14.20 -10.22 8.35
CA ARG A 120 12.86 -9.75 8.72
C ARG A 120 12.51 -8.38 8.14
N ALA A 121 13.47 -7.46 8.00
CA ALA A 121 13.25 -6.14 7.43
C ALA A 121 13.20 -6.13 5.89
N SER A 122 13.45 -7.27 5.27
CA SER A 122 13.41 -7.44 3.81
C SER A 122 12.04 -7.14 3.24
N ALA A 123 12.00 -6.48 2.06
CA ALA A 123 10.77 -6.28 1.30
C ALA A 123 10.08 -7.58 0.85
N ARG A 124 10.71 -8.76 1.03
CA ARG A 124 10.08 -10.07 0.82
C ARG A 124 8.83 -10.27 1.70
N GLU A 125 8.82 -9.72 2.90
CA GLU A 125 7.67 -9.72 3.82
C GLU A 125 6.41 -9.14 3.17
N THR A 126 6.54 -8.17 2.26
CA THR A 126 5.39 -7.56 1.57
C THR A 126 4.61 -8.51 0.69
N THR A 127 5.13 -9.68 0.36
CA THR A 127 4.37 -10.78 -0.28
C THR A 127 3.11 -11.11 0.53
N MET A 128 3.25 -11.20 1.85
CA MET A 128 2.11 -11.52 2.71
C MET A 128 1.19 -10.30 2.93
N ARG A 129 1.72 -9.08 2.90
CA ARG A 129 0.86 -7.87 2.88
C ARG A 129 0.00 -7.81 1.63
N VAL A 130 0.57 -8.16 0.48
CA VAL A 130 -0.19 -8.23 -0.78
C VAL A 130 -1.22 -9.35 -0.76
N ALA A 131 -0.90 -10.51 -0.18
CA ALA A 131 -1.86 -11.59 -0.01
C ALA A 131 -3.06 -11.17 0.86
N VAL A 132 -2.81 -10.51 2.00
CA VAL A 132 -3.85 -9.93 2.86
C VAL A 132 -4.64 -8.85 2.11
N GLY A 133 -3.93 -7.94 1.44
CA GLY A 133 -4.54 -6.85 0.68
C GLY A 133 -5.39 -7.34 -0.49
N ALA A 134 -5.04 -8.46 -1.12
CA ALA A 134 -5.84 -9.07 -2.18
C ALA A 134 -7.22 -9.51 -1.67
N VAL A 135 -7.28 -10.11 -0.48
CA VAL A 135 -8.55 -10.44 0.19
C VAL A 135 -9.35 -9.17 0.47
N CYS A 136 -8.70 -8.12 0.98
CA CYS A 136 -9.35 -6.85 1.28
C CYS A 136 -9.85 -6.13 0.01
N LYS A 137 -9.05 -6.09 -1.07
CA LYS A 137 -9.48 -5.54 -2.37
C LYS A 137 -10.69 -6.29 -2.91
N HIS A 138 -10.67 -7.62 -2.84
CA HIS A 138 -11.78 -8.45 -3.26
C HIS A 138 -13.05 -8.22 -2.41
N PHE A 139 -12.89 -8.05 -1.09
CA PHE A 139 -13.99 -7.66 -0.20
C PHE A 139 -14.57 -6.29 -0.60
N LEU A 140 -13.74 -5.27 -0.79
CA LEU A 140 -14.18 -3.93 -1.18
C LEU A 140 -14.89 -3.93 -2.55
N SER A 141 -14.46 -4.77 -3.48
CA SER A 141 -15.11 -4.92 -4.80
C SER A 141 -16.55 -5.42 -4.72
N GLN A 142 -16.93 -6.17 -3.65
CA GLN A 142 -18.32 -6.59 -3.42
C GLN A 142 -19.27 -5.42 -3.16
N PHE A 143 -18.70 -4.26 -2.83
CA PHE A 143 -19.40 -2.99 -2.59
C PHE A 143 -19.11 -1.95 -3.69
N GLY A 144 -18.58 -2.36 -4.83
CA GLY A 144 -18.30 -1.51 -5.99
C GLY A 144 -17.10 -0.59 -5.86
N MET A 145 -16.30 -0.68 -4.78
CA MET A 145 -15.09 0.12 -4.60
C MET A 145 -13.92 -0.43 -5.43
N ILE A 146 -13.15 0.47 -6.04
CA ILE A 146 -11.99 0.15 -6.87
C ILE A 146 -10.74 0.76 -6.24
N VAL A 147 -9.76 -0.06 -5.92
CA VAL A 147 -8.43 0.37 -5.45
C VAL A 147 -7.42 0.15 -6.55
N GLY A 148 -6.81 1.21 -7.03
CA GLY A 148 -5.78 1.17 -8.06
C GLY A 148 -4.64 2.14 -7.76
N GLY A 149 -3.53 1.97 -8.47
CA GLY A 149 -2.38 2.83 -8.29
C GLY A 149 -1.48 2.85 -9.53
N TYR A 150 -0.57 3.80 -9.55
CA TYR A 150 0.40 3.99 -10.61
C TYR A 150 1.63 4.75 -10.10
N VAL A 151 2.65 4.78 -10.94
CA VAL A 151 3.87 5.55 -10.68
C VAL A 151 3.68 6.97 -11.21
N ALA A 152 3.80 7.95 -10.31
CA ALA A 152 3.73 9.37 -10.63
C ALA A 152 5.11 9.94 -11.01
N SER A 153 6.21 9.45 -10.42
CA SER A 153 7.56 9.82 -10.84
C SER A 153 8.59 8.75 -10.51
N ILE A 154 9.69 8.72 -11.27
CA ILE A 154 10.92 7.97 -10.97
C ILE A 154 12.09 8.91 -11.15
N GLY A 155 12.93 9.06 -10.10
CA GLY A 155 13.97 10.07 -10.08
C GLY A 155 13.39 11.45 -10.34
N GLU A 156 13.93 12.16 -11.32
CA GLU A 156 13.47 13.50 -11.73
C GLU A 156 12.36 13.47 -12.79
N VAL A 157 12.03 12.29 -13.35
CA VAL A 157 11.03 12.16 -14.41
C VAL A 157 9.65 12.01 -13.78
N SER A 158 8.76 12.97 -14.05
CA SER A 158 7.35 12.94 -13.64
C SER A 158 6.43 12.62 -14.81
N ALA A 159 5.33 11.92 -14.51
CA ALA A 159 4.25 11.64 -15.45
C ALA A 159 3.40 12.89 -15.70
N ASP A 160 2.99 13.11 -16.95
CA ASP A 160 1.97 14.09 -17.30
C ASP A 160 0.60 13.38 -17.32
N LEU A 161 -0.19 13.64 -16.29
CA LEU A 161 -1.46 12.95 -16.06
C LEU A 161 -2.66 13.93 -16.07
N ALA A 162 -2.43 15.17 -16.50
CA ALA A 162 -3.49 16.15 -16.65
C ALA A 162 -4.69 15.57 -17.36
N ASP A 163 -5.77 15.69 -17.44
CA ASP A 163 -6.93 15.25 -18.23
C ASP A 163 -7.13 13.72 -18.37
N MET A 164 -6.30 12.88 -17.79
CA MET A 164 -6.44 11.42 -17.87
C MET A 164 -7.30 10.88 -16.72
N PRO A 165 -8.48 10.25 -16.98
CA PRO A 165 -9.33 9.66 -15.93
C PRO A 165 -8.61 8.56 -15.14
N TYR A 166 -8.91 8.41 -13.85
CA TYR A 166 -8.23 7.43 -12.98
C TYR A 166 -8.32 5.99 -13.50
N VAL A 167 -9.48 5.57 -14.01
CA VAL A 167 -9.64 4.20 -14.57
C VAL A 167 -8.66 3.97 -15.72
N GLU A 168 -8.47 4.95 -16.59
CA GLU A 168 -7.51 4.90 -17.69
C GLU A 168 -6.06 4.88 -17.16
N ARG A 169 -5.76 5.68 -16.10
CA ARG A 169 -4.44 5.62 -15.43
C ARG A 169 -4.13 4.23 -14.90
N PHE A 170 -5.10 3.55 -14.29
CA PHE A 170 -4.92 2.19 -13.78
C PHE A 170 -4.63 1.21 -14.91
N GLN A 171 -5.41 1.25 -15.99
CA GLN A 171 -5.23 0.35 -17.14
C GLN A 171 -3.87 0.54 -17.80
N ARG A 172 -3.53 1.77 -18.18
CA ARG A 172 -2.24 2.09 -18.81
C ARG A 172 -1.05 1.83 -17.88
N GLY A 173 -1.23 2.07 -16.58
CA GLY A 173 -0.22 1.74 -15.58
C GLY A 173 0.08 0.23 -15.52
N GLU A 174 -0.94 -0.63 -15.57
CA GLU A 174 -0.74 -2.09 -15.59
C GLU A 174 -0.09 -2.60 -16.88
N GLU A 175 -0.30 -1.95 -18.02
CA GLU A 175 0.33 -2.27 -19.30
C GLU A 175 1.79 -1.79 -19.36
N SER A 176 2.17 -0.81 -18.56
CA SER A 176 3.51 -0.21 -18.51
C SER A 176 4.48 -1.01 -17.64
N GLU A 177 5.67 -1.30 -18.14
CA GLU A 177 6.74 -1.98 -17.38
C GLU A 177 7.18 -1.18 -16.14
N VAL A 178 7.06 0.16 -16.16
CA VAL A 178 7.36 1.07 -15.05
C VAL A 178 6.10 1.53 -14.32
N ARG A 179 4.92 1.00 -14.67
CA ARG A 179 3.60 1.37 -14.12
C ARG A 179 3.25 2.87 -14.24
N CYS A 180 3.85 3.58 -15.17
CA CYS A 180 3.52 4.95 -15.51
C CYS A 180 2.44 4.98 -16.60
N PRO A 181 1.30 5.68 -16.38
CA PRO A 181 0.20 5.73 -17.35
C PRO A 181 0.52 6.53 -18.62
N ASP A 182 1.42 7.51 -18.51
CA ASP A 182 1.87 8.31 -19.66
C ASP A 182 3.00 7.60 -20.41
N PRO A 183 2.79 7.17 -21.68
CA PRO A 183 3.80 6.42 -22.44
C PRO A 183 5.11 7.18 -22.67
N ARG A 184 5.06 8.52 -22.80
CA ARG A 184 6.25 9.34 -23.05
C ARG A 184 7.11 9.41 -21.77
N SER A 185 6.48 9.66 -20.63
CA SER A 185 7.18 9.65 -19.35
C SER A 185 7.62 8.24 -18.97
N ALA A 186 6.84 7.20 -19.27
CA ALA A 186 7.21 5.81 -19.04
C ALA A 186 8.53 5.44 -19.76
N GLN A 187 8.70 5.85 -21.01
CA GLN A 187 9.94 5.65 -21.74
C GLN A 187 11.13 6.37 -21.09
N LYS A 188 10.96 7.65 -20.69
CA LYS A 188 12.01 8.43 -20.00
C LYS A 188 12.36 7.83 -18.64
N MET A 189 11.34 7.36 -17.86
CA MET A 189 11.57 6.67 -16.60
C MET A 189 12.37 5.38 -16.79
N ARG A 190 12.09 4.63 -17.84
CA ARG A 190 12.86 3.44 -18.20
C ARG A 190 14.33 3.79 -18.49
N GLU A 191 14.56 4.81 -19.30
CA GLU A 191 15.92 5.29 -19.63
C GLU A 191 16.68 5.75 -18.38
N GLU A 192 16.00 6.40 -17.43
CA GLU A 192 16.58 6.83 -16.16
C GLU A 192 16.97 5.64 -15.27
N ILE A 193 16.13 4.59 -15.24
CA ILE A 193 16.46 3.32 -14.56
C ILE A 193 17.68 2.67 -15.24
N GLU A 194 17.75 2.64 -16.56
CA GLU A 194 18.89 2.08 -17.30
C GLU A 194 20.19 2.80 -16.99
N LYS A 195 20.20 4.13 -16.99
CA LYS A 195 21.36 4.95 -16.56
C LYS A 195 21.78 4.59 -15.13
N THR A 196 20.78 4.44 -14.23
CA THR A 196 21.04 4.09 -12.82
C THR A 196 21.64 2.70 -12.68
N ILE A 197 21.19 1.72 -13.47
CA ILE A 197 21.78 0.36 -13.52
C ILE A 197 23.23 0.42 -13.99
N HIS A 198 23.53 1.13 -15.10
CA HIS A 198 24.89 1.32 -15.58
C HIS A 198 25.77 2.07 -14.58
N GLY A 199 25.20 3.04 -13.86
CA GLY A 199 25.86 3.75 -12.74
C GLY A 199 25.99 2.94 -11.47
N LYS A 200 25.54 1.66 -11.43
CA LYS A 200 25.64 0.77 -10.27
C LYS A 200 24.96 1.33 -9.01
N ASN A 201 23.90 2.10 -9.19
CA ASN A 201 23.18 2.81 -8.14
C ASN A 201 21.71 2.36 -8.02
N THR A 202 20.92 2.99 -7.16
CA THR A 202 19.50 2.73 -6.95
C THR A 202 18.69 4.03 -7.06
N LEU A 203 17.43 3.92 -7.40
CA LEU A 203 16.56 5.05 -7.69
C LEU A 203 15.23 4.91 -6.95
N GLY A 204 14.72 6.01 -6.44
CA GLY A 204 13.41 6.14 -5.81
C GLY A 204 12.40 6.83 -6.73
N GLY A 205 11.23 7.16 -6.19
CA GLY A 205 10.17 7.85 -6.93
C GLY A 205 8.93 8.07 -6.08
N VAL A 206 7.88 8.52 -6.74
CA VAL A 206 6.57 8.80 -6.14
C VAL A 206 5.52 7.91 -6.78
N LEU A 207 4.70 7.31 -5.92
CA LEU A 207 3.56 6.48 -6.30
C LEU A 207 2.28 7.20 -5.90
N GLU A 208 1.21 6.99 -6.67
CA GLU A 208 -0.13 7.47 -6.32
C GLU A 208 -1.09 6.28 -6.27
N ILE A 209 -1.83 6.19 -5.17
CA ILE A 209 -2.88 5.18 -4.95
C ILE A 209 -4.21 5.91 -4.86
N VAL A 210 -5.17 5.45 -5.64
CA VAL A 210 -6.50 6.07 -5.71
C VAL A 210 -7.58 5.04 -5.45
N VAL A 211 -8.59 5.46 -4.69
CA VAL A 211 -9.77 4.64 -4.42
C VAL A 211 -11.01 5.34 -4.97
N LEU A 212 -11.73 4.63 -5.81
CA LEU A 212 -12.95 5.11 -6.45
C LEU A 212 -14.19 4.51 -5.79
N ASN A 213 -15.33 5.19 -5.92
CA ASN A 213 -16.65 4.75 -5.46
C ASN A 213 -16.72 4.51 -3.94
N ILE A 214 -15.97 5.29 -3.18
CA ILE A 214 -15.99 5.20 -1.73
C ILE A 214 -17.26 5.88 -1.17
N PRO A 215 -17.98 5.26 -0.23
CA PRO A 215 -19.13 5.90 0.39
C PRO A 215 -18.68 7.05 1.31
N VAL A 216 -19.55 8.01 1.52
CA VAL A 216 -19.38 9.03 2.56
C VAL A 216 -19.46 8.38 3.94
N GLY A 217 -18.61 8.83 4.88
CA GLY A 217 -18.77 8.47 6.28
C GLY A 217 -17.90 7.33 6.79
N LEU A 218 -16.84 6.93 6.08
CA LEU A 218 -15.81 6.04 6.63
C LEU A 218 -14.79 6.85 7.43
N GLY A 219 -14.39 6.34 8.60
CA GLY A 219 -13.53 7.05 9.54
C GLY A 219 -14.33 7.96 10.48
N SER A 220 -13.63 8.75 11.30
CA SER A 220 -14.27 9.62 12.29
C SER A 220 -13.34 10.76 12.72
N PHE A 221 -13.92 11.90 13.08
CA PHE A 221 -13.22 13.01 13.76
C PHE A 221 -13.27 12.91 15.29
N THR A 222 -14.03 11.96 15.84
CA THR A 222 -14.29 11.90 17.30
C THR A 222 -13.05 11.60 18.12
N GLN A 223 -12.04 10.91 17.51
CA GLN A 223 -10.75 10.63 18.11
C GLN A 223 -9.66 10.67 17.03
N TRP A 224 -8.44 11.02 17.43
CA TRP A 224 -7.29 11.18 16.53
C TRP A 224 -6.91 9.89 15.77
N ASP A 225 -7.02 8.74 16.43
CA ASP A 225 -6.71 7.41 15.90
C ASP A 225 -7.82 6.81 15.01
N LYS A 226 -9.00 7.45 15.00
CA LYS A 226 -10.13 7.08 14.14
C LYS A 226 -10.17 7.84 12.81
N ARG A 227 -9.32 8.87 12.66
CA ARG A 227 -9.24 9.64 11.42
C ARG A 227 -8.76 8.76 10.28
N LEU A 228 -9.54 8.72 9.17
CA LEU A 228 -9.27 7.82 8.05
C LEU A 228 -7.91 8.10 7.41
N GLU A 229 -7.60 9.37 7.13
CA GLU A 229 -6.31 9.76 6.54
C GLU A 229 -5.12 9.41 7.44
N ALA A 230 -5.27 9.46 8.78
CA ALA A 230 -4.21 9.08 9.70
C ALA A 230 -3.94 7.56 9.65
N ARG A 231 -4.99 6.76 9.58
CA ARG A 231 -4.90 5.29 9.44
C ARG A 231 -4.28 4.90 8.10
N LEU A 232 -4.69 5.56 7.01
CA LEU A 232 -4.14 5.37 5.67
C LEU A 232 -2.65 5.75 5.61
N ALA A 233 -2.29 6.92 6.15
CA ALA A 233 -0.90 7.37 6.22
C ALA A 233 -0.02 6.40 7.03
N MET A 234 -0.49 5.92 8.19
CA MET A 234 0.22 4.92 8.99
C MET A 234 0.47 3.62 8.22
N ALA A 235 -0.54 3.11 7.53
CA ALA A 235 -0.44 1.87 6.76
C ALA A 235 0.55 2.00 5.59
N VAL A 236 0.46 3.09 4.83
CA VAL A 236 1.35 3.39 3.69
C VAL A 236 2.79 3.64 4.19
N MET A 237 2.97 4.45 5.24
CA MET A 237 4.28 4.74 5.83
C MET A 237 4.96 3.48 6.39
N SER A 238 4.19 2.45 6.78
CA SER A 238 4.73 1.19 7.30
C SER A 238 5.43 0.33 6.24
N VAL A 239 5.29 0.66 4.95
CA VAL A 239 5.91 -0.09 3.85
C VAL A 239 7.39 0.29 3.74
N GLN A 240 8.24 -0.71 3.53
CA GLN A 240 9.69 -0.52 3.42
C GLN A 240 10.02 0.54 2.35
N ALA A 241 11.00 1.38 2.67
CA ALA A 241 11.50 2.50 1.88
C ALA A 241 10.53 3.68 1.67
N ILE A 242 9.29 3.62 2.11
CA ILE A 242 8.41 4.80 2.12
C ILE A 242 8.87 5.77 3.21
N LYS A 243 9.04 7.05 2.84
CA LYS A 243 9.55 8.12 3.70
C LYS A 243 8.68 9.37 3.73
N GLY A 244 7.66 9.44 2.87
CA GLY A 244 6.68 10.51 2.84
C GLY A 244 5.33 9.99 2.39
N VAL A 245 4.26 10.57 2.94
CA VAL A 245 2.87 10.32 2.55
C VAL A 245 2.14 11.65 2.46
N GLU A 246 1.38 11.82 1.41
CA GLU A 246 0.53 12.98 1.13
C GLU A 246 -0.89 12.50 0.85
N VAL A 247 -1.90 13.21 1.35
CA VAL A 247 -3.32 12.97 1.05
C VAL A 247 -3.86 14.15 0.26
N GLY A 248 -4.38 13.89 -0.93
CA GLY A 248 -4.78 14.94 -1.87
C GLY A 248 -3.60 15.82 -2.28
N ASP A 249 -3.86 17.11 -2.42
CA ASP A 249 -2.87 18.14 -2.80
C ASP A 249 -2.17 18.77 -1.58
N ALA A 250 -1.87 18.03 -0.51
CA ALA A 250 -1.50 18.58 0.80
C ALA A 250 -0.36 19.63 0.72
N PHE A 251 0.76 19.29 0.06
CA PHE A 251 1.91 20.20 -0.03
C PHE A 251 1.64 21.41 -0.96
N GLU A 252 0.80 21.25 -2.00
CA GLU A 252 0.37 22.37 -2.84
C GLU A 252 -0.67 23.23 -2.13
N ASN A 253 -1.60 22.62 -1.39
CA ASN A 253 -2.57 23.36 -0.58
C ASN A 253 -1.93 24.22 0.51
N ALA A 254 -0.80 23.77 1.08
CA ALA A 254 -0.04 24.58 2.05
C ALA A 254 0.50 25.91 1.47
N LYS A 255 0.57 26.04 0.16
CA LYS A 255 1.00 27.27 -0.54
C LYS A 255 -0.19 28.15 -0.96
N ARG A 256 -1.42 27.64 -0.91
CA ARG A 256 -2.63 28.32 -1.36
C ARG A 256 -3.27 29.15 -0.24
N LEU A 257 -4.00 30.20 -0.62
CA LEU A 257 -4.91 30.88 0.30
C LEU A 257 -6.09 29.95 0.63
N GLY A 258 -6.65 30.07 1.84
CA GLY A 258 -7.74 29.18 2.31
C GLY A 258 -8.92 29.09 1.33
N THR A 259 -9.32 30.20 0.73
CA THR A 259 -10.39 30.25 -0.31
C THR A 259 -10.04 29.51 -1.61
N GLN A 260 -8.78 29.18 -1.83
CA GLN A 260 -8.29 28.45 -2.99
C GLN A 260 -7.94 27.00 -2.66
N ALA A 261 -7.70 26.68 -1.38
CA ALA A 261 -7.28 25.37 -0.94
C ALA A 261 -8.46 24.39 -0.71
N HIS A 262 -9.62 24.92 -0.29
CA HIS A 262 -10.78 24.09 0.03
C HIS A 262 -11.65 23.83 -1.19
N ASP A 263 -12.32 22.67 -1.18
CA ASP A 263 -13.17 22.20 -2.27
C ASP A 263 -14.61 22.78 -2.12
N PRO A 264 -15.05 23.71 -3.00
CA PRO A 264 -16.40 24.29 -2.91
C PRO A 264 -17.50 23.22 -3.06
N ILE A 265 -18.53 23.31 -2.24
CA ILE A 265 -19.69 22.42 -2.27
C ILE A 265 -20.80 23.10 -3.09
N ASN A 266 -21.32 22.41 -4.08
CA ASN A 266 -22.39 22.87 -4.96
C ASN A 266 -23.57 21.89 -4.94
N LEU A 267 -24.77 22.46 -4.94
CA LEU A 267 -26.00 21.70 -5.11
C LEU A 267 -26.24 21.42 -6.61
N GLN A 268 -26.51 20.20 -6.96
CA GLN A 268 -26.98 19.78 -8.28
C GLN A 268 -28.54 19.84 -8.29
N PRO A 269 -29.16 20.82 -8.96
CA PRO A 269 -30.63 21.02 -8.84
C PRO A 269 -31.45 19.84 -9.33
N SER A 270 -30.96 19.06 -10.29
CA SER A 270 -31.67 17.92 -10.88
C SER A 270 -31.73 16.67 -10.02
N THR A 271 -30.70 16.45 -9.19
CA THR A 271 -30.53 15.24 -8.36
C THR A 271 -30.52 15.52 -6.86
N LEU A 272 -30.49 16.80 -6.47
CA LEU A 272 -30.32 17.27 -5.09
C LEU A 272 -29.01 16.80 -4.43
N ASP A 273 -28.04 16.35 -5.25
CA ASP A 273 -26.73 15.93 -4.77
C ASP A 273 -25.86 17.13 -4.39
N LEU A 274 -25.09 16.97 -3.31
CA LEU A 274 -24.07 17.91 -2.88
C LEU A 274 -22.72 17.45 -3.45
N GLN A 275 -22.23 18.16 -4.47
CA GLN A 275 -20.99 17.82 -5.18
C GLN A 275 -19.89 18.83 -4.91
N ARG A 276 -18.64 18.36 -4.92
CA ARG A 276 -17.46 19.24 -4.84
C ARG A 276 -16.91 19.55 -6.22
N SER A 277 -16.51 20.78 -6.45
CA SER A 277 -15.94 21.23 -7.74
C SER A 277 -14.51 20.73 -7.97
N THR A 278 -13.79 20.43 -6.90
CA THR A 278 -12.40 19.95 -6.91
C THR A 278 -12.25 18.84 -5.87
N ASN A 279 -11.10 18.15 -5.86
CA ASN A 279 -10.78 17.11 -4.87
C ASN A 279 -9.39 17.34 -4.28
N ARG A 280 -9.09 18.56 -3.86
CA ARG A 280 -7.81 18.92 -3.25
C ARG A 280 -7.59 18.30 -1.88
N ALA A 281 -8.69 18.05 -1.17
CA ALA A 281 -8.70 17.33 0.10
C ALA A 281 -8.37 15.83 -0.05
N GLY A 282 -8.35 15.30 -1.29
CA GLY A 282 -8.02 13.89 -1.54
C GLY A 282 -9.02 12.91 -0.97
N GLY A 283 -10.32 13.24 -1.01
CA GLY A 283 -11.40 12.33 -0.64
C GLY A 283 -11.71 12.23 0.85
N THR A 284 -11.02 13.00 1.72
CA THR A 284 -11.26 13.01 3.17
C THR A 284 -11.39 14.42 3.71
N GLU A 285 -12.33 14.64 4.60
CA GLU A 285 -12.52 15.89 5.33
C GLU A 285 -12.75 15.59 6.81
N GLY A 286 -11.99 16.24 7.68
CA GLY A 286 -12.11 16.04 9.12
C GLY A 286 -11.88 14.60 9.61
N GLY A 287 -11.20 13.75 8.84
CA GLY A 287 -10.98 12.34 9.18
C GLY A 287 -12.02 11.38 8.63
N ILE A 288 -12.91 11.85 7.76
CA ILE A 288 -14.04 11.09 7.22
C ILE A 288 -13.99 11.11 5.69
N SER A 289 -14.30 10.00 5.03
CA SER A 289 -14.47 9.96 3.57
C SER A 289 -15.64 10.83 3.14
N ASN A 290 -15.44 11.64 2.09
CA ASN A 290 -16.40 12.62 1.62
C ASN A 290 -17.14 12.23 0.32
N GLY A 291 -16.92 11.00 -0.17
CA GLY A 291 -17.53 10.49 -1.40
C GLY A 291 -16.73 10.77 -2.67
N GLN A 292 -15.71 11.65 -2.60
CA GLN A 292 -14.77 11.86 -3.69
C GLN A 292 -13.70 10.75 -3.70
N PRO A 293 -12.96 10.55 -4.82
CA PRO A 293 -11.84 9.62 -4.84
C PRO A 293 -10.84 9.88 -3.71
N ILE A 294 -10.47 8.86 -2.95
CA ILE A 294 -9.33 8.99 -2.03
C ILE A 294 -8.05 8.97 -2.86
N VAL A 295 -7.20 9.98 -2.68
CA VAL A 295 -5.92 10.12 -3.38
C VAL A 295 -4.79 10.18 -2.38
N ILE A 296 -3.84 9.24 -2.48
CA ILE A 296 -2.69 9.13 -1.58
C ILE A 296 -1.42 9.08 -2.42
N ARG A 297 -0.47 9.97 -2.16
CA ARG A 297 0.88 9.93 -2.72
C ARG A 297 1.87 9.42 -1.70
N ALA A 298 2.81 8.61 -2.16
CA ALA A 298 3.86 8.04 -1.32
C ALA A 298 5.23 8.25 -1.96
N ALA A 299 6.14 8.86 -1.22
CA ALA A 299 7.53 9.02 -1.63
C ALA A 299 8.36 7.83 -1.15
N MET A 300 8.92 7.08 -2.09
CA MET A 300 9.82 5.96 -1.85
C MET A 300 11.27 6.39 -2.07
N LYS A 301 12.10 6.28 -1.03
CA LYS A 301 13.54 6.54 -1.15
C LYS A 301 14.23 5.45 -1.99
N PRO A 302 15.40 5.74 -2.59
CA PRO A 302 16.29 4.71 -3.13
C PRO A 302 16.58 3.64 -2.09
N ILE A 303 16.69 2.39 -2.50
CA ILE A 303 17.00 1.30 -1.57
C ILE A 303 18.48 1.29 -1.19
N ALA A 304 18.75 0.78 0.00
CA ALA A 304 20.05 0.89 0.65
C ALA A 304 21.16 0.02 0.04
N THR A 305 20.79 -0.97 -0.77
CA THR A 305 21.77 -1.90 -1.36
C THR A 305 22.17 -1.45 -2.75
N THR A 306 23.36 -0.91 -2.90
CA THR A 306 23.94 -0.44 -4.18
C THR A 306 25.08 -1.35 -4.63
N LEU A 307 25.27 -1.47 -5.95
CA LEU A 307 26.46 -2.15 -6.49
C LEU A 307 27.74 -1.33 -6.28
N THR A 308 27.61 0.01 -6.22
CA THR A 308 28.71 0.88 -5.78
C THR A 308 28.82 0.75 -4.26
N PRO A 309 29.94 0.26 -3.72
CA PRO A 309 30.12 0.14 -2.28
C PRO A 309 30.00 1.48 -1.56
N GLN A 310 29.35 1.47 -0.41
CA GLN A 310 29.25 2.64 0.48
C GLN A 310 30.14 2.44 1.71
N GLN A 311 30.56 3.52 2.34
CA GLN A 311 31.32 3.50 3.58
C GLN A 311 30.48 2.92 4.72
N THR A 312 31.02 1.97 5.45
CA THR A 312 30.46 1.39 6.67
C THR A 312 31.58 0.92 7.61
N VAL A 313 31.25 0.18 8.66
CA VAL A 313 32.19 -0.40 9.63
C VAL A 313 31.97 -1.90 9.73
N ASP A 314 33.00 -2.70 9.69
CA ASP A 314 32.95 -4.10 10.09
C ASP A 314 32.91 -4.18 11.63
N LEU A 315 31.72 -4.46 12.18
CA LEU A 315 31.51 -4.49 13.63
C LEU A 315 32.24 -5.63 14.35
N ALA A 316 32.62 -6.69 13.63
CA ALA A 316 33.43 -7.78 14.22
C ALA A 316 34.89 -7.42 14.37
N LYS A 317 35.42 -6.58 13.47
CA LYS A 317 36.82 -6.18 13.45
C LYS A 317 37.05 -4.81 14.08
N GLY A 318 36.02 -3.95 14.16
CA GLY A 318 36.11 -2.58 14.65
C GLY A 318 36.84 -1.65 13.69
N GLU A 319 36.76 -1.88 12.38
CA GLU A 319 37.47 -1.13 11.34
C GLU A 319 36.56 -0.66 10.22
N ASP A 320 36.92 0.39 9.52
CA ASP A 320 36.24 0.87 8.34
C ASP A 320 36.18 -0.20 7.25
N SER A 321 35.03 -0.32 6.59
CA SER A 321 34.78 -1.35 5.58
C SER A 321 33.84 -0.82 4.49
N PRO A 322 33.99 -1.25 3.24
CA PRO A 322 32.93 -1.04 2.25
C PRO A 322 31.74 -1.99 2.50
N THR A 323 30.53 -1.55 2.11
CA THR A 323 29.35 -2.43 2.16
C THR A 323 29.52 -3.61 1.21
N ARG A 324 29.00 -4.77 1.62
CA ARG A 324 28.83 -5.93 0.73
C ARG A 324 27.52 -5.81 -0.04
N TYR A 325 27.55 -6.12 -1.34
CA TYR A 325 26.34 -6.15 -2.17
C TYR A 325 25.49 -7.38 -1.83
N GLU A 326 24.26 -7.12 -1.45
CA GLU A 326 23.21 -8.14 -1.36
C GLU A 326 22.26 -7.94 -2.56
N ARG A 327 21.80 -9.04 -3.18
CA ARG A 327 20.91 -8.99 -4.34
C ARG A 327 19.65 -8.16 -4.06
N SER A 328 19.41 -7.15 -4.91
CA SER A 328 18.37 -6.17 -4.69
C SER A 328 17.87 -5.61 -6.02
N ASP A 329 16.75 -4.89 -5.99
CA ASP A 329 16.23 -4.15 -7.14
C ASP A 329 17.05 -2.86 -7.33
N PHE A 330 17.12 -2.35 -8.55
CA PHE A 330 17.70 -1.03 -8.84
C PHE A 330 16.66 0.07 -8.67
N CYS A 331 15.41 -0.20 -9.03
CA CYS A 331 14.26 0.67 -8.82
C CYS A 331 13.06 -0.15 -8.38
N PRO A 332 12.68 -0.16 -7.09
CA PRO A 332 11.55 -0.92 -6.60
C PRO A 332 10.20 -0.22 -6.80
N VAL A 333 10.21 1.04 -7.27
CA VAL A 333 9.02 1.90 -7.34
C VAL A 333 7.85 1.24 -8.09
N PRO A 334 8.03 0.65 -9.30
CA PRO A 334 6.90 0.01 -10.00
C PRO A 334 6.29 -1.16 -9.22
N ARG A 335 7.10 -1.90 -8.48
CA ARG A 335 6.67 -3.06 -7.69
C ARG A 335 5.99 -2.67 -6.38
N ALA A 336 6.22 -1.46 -5.91
CA ALA A 336 5.62 -0.97 -4.68
C ALA A 336 4.13 -0.59 -4.86
N VAL A 337 3.67 -0.33 -6.07
CA VAL A 337 2.26 0.02 -6.34
C VAL A 337 1.29 -1.02 -5.77
N PRO A 338 1.35 -2.33 -6.11
CA PRO A 338 0.44 -3.32 -5.53
C PRO A 338 0.59 -3.48 -4.01
N ILE A 339 1.76 -3.17 -3.45
CA ILE A 339 2.00 -3.23 -2.00
C ILE A 339 1.24 -2.11 -1.29
N LEU A 340 1.29 -0.89 -1.84
CA LEU A 340 0.57 0.25 -1.28
C LEU A 340 -0.94 0.11 -1.48
N GLU A 341 -1.40 -0.38 -2.65
CA GLU A 341 -2.80 -0.73 -2.88
C GLU A 341 -3.30 -1.69 -1.81
N ALA A 342 -2.53 -2.73 -1.49
CA ALA A 342 -2.86 -3.73 -0.48
C ALA A 342 -3.04 -3.11 0.91
N MET A 343 -2.15 -2.20 1.31
CA MET A 343 -2.22 -1.54 2.61
C MET A 343 -3.38 -0.54 2.71
N VAL A 344 -3.66 0.19 1.63
CA VAL A 344 -4.83 1.08 1.52
C VAL A 344 -6.12 0.26 1.58
N ALA A 345 -6.20 -0.83 0.84
CA ALA A 345 -7.36 -1.71 0.84
C ALA A 345 -7.63 -2.34 2.22
N PHE A 346 -6.59 -2.70 2.96
CA PHE A 346 -6.74 -3.22 4.33
C PHE A 346 -7.40 -2.19 5.25
N VAL A 347 -6.94 -0.94 5.23
CA VAL A 347 -7.51 0.13 6.08
C VAL A 347 -8.96 0.40 5.71
N LEU A 348 -9.27 0.46 4.41
CA LEU A 348 -10.63 0.74 3.94
C LEU A 348 -11.58 -0.43 4.23
N ALA A 349 -11.12 -1.66 4.11
CA ALA A 349 -11.92 -2.83 4.47
C ALA A 349 -12.26 -2.81 5.98
N ASP A 350 -11.30 -2.49 6.85
CA ASP A 350 -11.55 -2.34 8.28
C ASP A 350 -12.52 -1.20 8.58
N ALA A 351 -12.34 -0.03 7.94
CA ALA A 351 -13.26 1.10 8.10
C ALA A 351 -14.68 0.80 7.60
N LEU A 352 -14.82 0.03 6.51
CA LEU A 352 -16.12 -0.38 5.99
C LEU A 352 -16.82 -1.39 6.91
N ILE A 353 -16.08 -2.37 7.42
CA ILE A 353 -16.60 -3.33 8.42
C ILE A 353 -17.04 -2.60 9.69
N GLU A 354 -16.23 -1.63 10.17
CA GLU A 354 -16.61 -0.79 11.33
C GLU A 354 -17.91 0.00 11.06
N LYS A 355 -18.06 0.56 9.85
CA LYS A 355 -19.21 1.37 9.45
C LYS A 355 -20.49 0.54 9.33
N LEU A 356 -20.42 -0.61 8.68
CA LEU A 356 -21.60 -1.42 8.37
C LEU A 356 -21.97 -2.36 9.53
N GLY A 357 -20.97 -2.84 10.28
CA GLY A 357 -21.18 -3.96 11.22
C GLY A 357 -21.63 -5.22 10.49
N GLY A 358 -21.93 -6.28 11.25
CA GLY A 358 -22.38 -7.56 10.70
C GLY A 358 -21.24 -8.56 10.57
N ASP A 359 -21.63 -9.84 10.65
CA ASP A 359 -20.68 -10.97 10.65
C ASP A 359 -20.60 -11.66 9.27
N SER A 360 -21.45 -11.24 8.32
CA SER A 360 -21.48 -11.81 6.97
C SER A 360 -21.69 -10.75 5.87
N ILE A 361 -21.24 -11.08 4.66
CA ILE A 361 -21.47 -10.24 3.46
C ILE A 361 -22.96 -10.00 3.22
N ASN A 362 -23.80 -11.02 3.48
CA ASN A 362 -25.23 -10.91 3.27
C ASN A 362 -25.91 -9.92 4.23
N GLU A 363 -25.41 -9.75 5.45
CA GLU A 363 -25.90 -8.72 6.37
C GLU A 363 -25.37 -7.33 6.00
N MET A 364 -24.15 -7.23 5.46
CA MET A 364 -23.51 -5.96 5.15
C MET A 364 -24.08 -5.30 3.89
N LYS A 365 -24.41 -6.07 2.84
CA LYS A 365 -24.90 -5.53 1.56
C LYS A 365 -26.15 -4.64 1.71
N PRO A 366 -27.24 -5.07 2.37
CA PRO A 366 -28.42 -4.21 2.57
C PRO A 366 -28.09 -2.94 3.38
N ARG A 367 -27.21 -3.04 4.38
CA ARG A 367 -26.78 -1.88 5.17
C ARG A 367 -25.98 -0.89 4.34
N PHE A 368 -25.16 -1.37 3.40
CA PHE A 368 -24.43 -0.50 2.47
C PHE A 368 -25.37 0.27 1.55
N GLU A 369 -26.42 -0.40 1.02
CA GLU A 369 -27.41 0.21 0.14
C GLU A 369 -28.20 1.33 0.84
N THR A 370 -28.37 1.24 2.17
CA THR A 370 -29.10 2.23 2.99
C THR A 370 -28.21 3.29 3.62
N LEU A 371 -26.91 3.34 3.28
CA LEU A 371 -26.04 4.41 3.76
C LEU A 371 -26.53 5.77 3.26
N ARG A 372 -26.50 6.77 4.16
CA ARG A 372 -26.79 8.17 3.79
C ARG A 372 -25.83 8.65 2.72
N LYS A 373 -26.36 9.34 1.75
CA LYS A 373 -25.60 10.00 0.68
C LYS A 373 -25.50 11.50 0.97
N ALA A 374 -24.60 12.16 0.27
CA ALA A 374 -24.49 13.62 0.33
C ALA A 374 -25.58 14.26 -0.55
N THR A 375 -26.85 14.12 -0.16
CA THR A 375 -28.03 14.69 -0.84
C THR A 375 -28.86 15.51 0.15
N LEU A 376 -29.65 16.46 -0.34
CA LEU A 376 -30.56 17.22 0.53
C LEU A 376 -31.63 16.34 1.17
N ASP A 377 -32.04 15.27 0.49
CA ASP A 377 -33.07 14.36 1.02
C ASP A 377 -32.58 13.59 2.24
N ASP A 378 -31.30 13.19 2.23
CA ASP A 378 -30.67 12.46 3.34
C ASP A 378 -30.19 13.40 4.48
N LEU A 379 -30.05 14.70 4.20
CA LEU A 379 -29.44 15.69 5.11
C LEU A 379 -30.39 16.85 5.41
N ARG A 380 -31.63 16.55 5.79
CA ARG A 380 -32.58 17.59 6.23
C ARG A 380 -32.12 18.19 7.54
N MET A 381 -31.73 19.47 7.51
CA MET A 381 -31.31 20.20 8.69
C MET A 381 -32.51 20.89 9.36
N ASP A 382 -32.40 21.02 10.67
CA ASP A 382 -33.31 21.85 11.45
C ASP A 382 -32.87 23.31 11.37
N ASP A 383 -33.81 24.22 11.12
CA ASP A 383 -33.58 25.67 11.03
C ASP A 383 -34.02 26.40 12.32
N THR A 384 -34.24 25.67 13.42
CA THR A 384 -34.66 26.20 14.71
C THR A 384 -33.47 26.40 15.63
N PRO A 385 -33.33 27.57 16.31
CA PRO A 385 -32.27 27.76 17.31
C PRO A 385 -32.36 26.77 18.47
N HIS A 386 -31.23 26.20 18.87
CA HIS A 386 -31.10 25.26 19.97
C HIS A 386 -30.25 25.83 21.10
N VAL A 387 -30.56 25.48 22.36
CA VAL A 387 -29.70 25.70 23.51
C VAL A 387 -28.83 24.46 23.71
N TYR A 388 -27.54 24.59 23.53
CA TYR A 388 -26.59 23.47 23.61
C TYR A 388 -25.91 23.34 24.98
N TRP A 389 -25.85 24.42 25.75
CA TRP A 389 -25.24 24.44 27.07
C TRP A 389 -26.14 25.22 28.00
N GLU A 390 -26.42 24.67 29.17
CA GLU A 390 -27.13 25.33 30.30
C GLU A 390 -26.18 26.04 31.23
#